data_da124ebd24266a20a58b2e2b445c86c9
#
_entry.id   da124ebd24266a20a58b2e2b445c86c9
#
_cell.length_a   1.000
_cell.length_b   1.000
_cell.length_c   1.000
_cell.angle_alpha   90.00
_cell.angle_beta   90.00
_cell.angle_gamma   90.00
#
_symmetry.space_group_name_H-M   'P 1'
#
loop_
_entity.id
_entity.type
_entity.pdbx_description
1 polymer ?
#
loop_
_entity_poly.entity_id
_entity_poly.type
_entity_poly.pdbx_seq_one_letter_code
_entity_poly.pdbx_strand_id
1 'polypeptide(L)'
;MSAINKYGMSKRKWTEKDSLFFKFQGPTSASLKETANIVRNVVEQHGGTGFQLARNDEEAAELWSDRKNAHYAALAFVKGSEGWPTDVWYVDYSYL
;
A
#
# COMPACT_ATOMS: atom_id res chain seq x y z
N MET A 1 -5.29 1.53 8.95
CA MET A 1 -5.89 2.70 8.22
C MET A 1 -6.71 3.64 9.09
N SER A 2 -7.06 3.28 10.31
CA SER A 2 -7.77 4.19 11.24
C SER A 2 -7.03 5.51 11.48
N ALA A 3 -5.71 5.46 11.66
CA ALA A 3 -4.89 6.66 11.88
C ALA A 3 -4.92 7.60 10.67
N ILE A 4 -4.85 7.06 9.45
CA ILE A 4 -4.93 7.85 8.22
C ILE A 4 -6.29 8.52 8.08
N ASN A 5 -7.38 7.80 8.39
CA ASN A 5 -8.73 8.34 8.33
C ASN A 5 -8.94 9.48 9.33
N LYS A 6 -8.35 9.38 10.53
CA LYS A 6 -8.56 10.34 11.61
C LYS A 6 -7.60 11.53 11.55
N TYR A 7 -6.34 11.30 11.28
CA TYR A 7 -5.27 12.31 11.38
C TYR A 7 -4.53 12.59 10.08
N GLY A 8 -4.72 11.75 9.06
CA GLY A 8 -4.14 11.98 7.75
C GLY A 8 -4.91 13.04 6.96
N MET A 9 -4.26 13.62 5.96
CA MET A 9 -4.87 14.60 5.07
C MET A 9 -5.45 13.94 3.81
N SER A 10 -5.85 12.68 3.93
CA SER A 10 -6.38 11.90 2.82
C SER A 10 -7.76 12.38 2.39
N LYS A 11 -7.98 12.46 1.09
CA LYS A 11 -9.28 12.77 0.49
C LYS A 11 -10.22 11.57 0.45
N ARG A 12 -9.70 10.36 0.66
CA ARG A 12 -10.50 9.13 0.68
C ARG A 12 -10.57 8.56 2.07
N LYS A 13 -11.66 7.86 2.35
CA LYS A 13 -11.81 7.08 3.57
C LYS A 13 -11.32 5.65 3.30
N TRP A 14 -10.31 5.24 4.05
CA TRP A 14 -9.76 3.90 3.97
C TRP A 14 -10.55 2.92 4.84
N THR A 15 -10.62 1.67 4.42
CA THR A 15 -11.12 0.58 5.25
C THR A 15 -10.18 0.43 6.47
N GLU A 16 -10.76 0.38 7.67
CA GLU A 16 -9.97 0.31 8.92
C GLU A 16 -9.47 -1.10 9.19
N LYS A 17 -8.57 -1.58 8.33
CA LYS A 17 -7.91 -2.89 8.39
C LYS A 17 -6.45 -2.73 8.02
N ASP A 18 -5.66 -3.73 8.35
CA ASP A 18 -4.28 -3.81 7.88
C ASP A 18 -4.27 -3.81 6.35
N SER A 19 -3.38 -3.02 5.77
CA SER A 19 -3.39 -2.78 4.33
C SER A 19 -1.98 -2.93 3.76
N LEU A 20 -1.92 -3.44 2.52
CA LEU A 20 -0.69 -3.51 1.74
C LEU A 20 -0.79 -2.59 0.54
N PHE A 21 0.30 -1.90 0.25
CA PHE A 21 0.45 -1.05 -0.93
C PHE A 21 1.47 -1.68 -1.84
N PHE A 22 1.09 -1.92 -3.09
CA PHE A 22 1.98 -2.52 -4.08
C PHE A 22 2.34 -1.53 -5.16
N LYS A 23 3.60 -1.52 -5.56
CA LYS A 23 4.06 -0.78 -6.73
C LYS A 23 4.61 -1.76 -7.75
N PHE A 24 4.03 -1.77 -8.93
CA PHE A 24 4.46 -2.64 -10.02
C PHE A 24 5.28 -1.85 -11.02
N GLN A 25 6.37 -2.44 -11.49
CA GLN A 25 7.21 -1.89 -12.53
C GLN A 25 7.44 -2.96 -13.58
N GLY A 26 7.40 -2.56 -14.85
CA GLY A 26 7.62 -3.48 -15.94
C GLY A 26 7.75 -2.73 -17.26
N PRO A 27 8.23 -3.43 -18.33
CA PRO A 27 8.53 -2.81 -19.61
C PRO A 27 7.29 -2.36 -20.39
N THR A 28 6.12 -2.95 -20.15
CA THR A 28 4.89 -2.66 -20.91
C THR A 28 3.68 -2.62 -20.01
N SER A 29 2.60 -1.95 -20.49
CA SER A 29 1.31 -1.95 -19.80
C SER A 29 0.70 -3.34 -19.68
N ALA A 30 0.89 -4.19 -20.69
CA ALA A 30 0.40 -5.57 -20.66
C ALA A 30 1.11 -6.39 -19.57
N SER A 31 2.42 -6.22 -19.42
CA SER A 31 3.21 -6.84 -18.38
C SER A 31 2.73 -6.43 -16.98
N LEU A 32 2.44 -5.15 -16.79
CA LEU A 32 1.95 -4.63 -15.51
C LEU A 32 0.57 -5.19 -15.16
N LYS A 33 -0.32 -5.29 -16.14
CA LYS A 33 -1.67 -5.87 -15.94
C LYS A 33 -1.59 -7.34 -15.56
N GLU A 34 -0.72 -8.08 -16.22
CA GLU A 34 -0.50 -9.50 -15.93
C GLU A 34 0.01 -9.69 -14.50
N THR A 35 1.03 -8.92 -14.11
CA THR A 35 1.57 -8.93 -12.75
C THR A 35 0.50 -8.58 -11.71
N ALA A 36 -0.29 -7.56 -11.96
CA ALA A 36 -1.37 -7.15 -11.07
C ALA A 36 -2.42 -8.26 -10.90
N ASN A 37 -2.77 -8.98 -11.97
CA ASN A 37 -3.72 -10.08 -11.91
C ASN A 37 -3.17 -11.25 -11.09
N ILE A 38 -1.89 -11.57 -11.24
CA ILE A 38 -1.22 -12.61 -10.46
C ILE A 38 -1.26 -12.25 -8.97
N VAL A 39 -0.90 -11.03 -8.62
CA VAL A 39 -0.91 -10.56 -7.23
C VAL A 39 -2.32 -10.57 -6.66
N ARG A 40 -3.32 -10.13 -7.43
CA ARG A 40 -4.72 -10.19 -7.03
C ARG A 40 -5.15 -11.62 -6.66
N ASN A 41 -4.80 -12.59 -7.51
CA ASN A 41 -5.14 -13.99 -7.26
C ASN A 41 -4.48 -14.52 -5.99
N VAL A 42 -3.22 -14.20 -5.76
CA VAL A 42 -2.50 -14.58 -4.55
C VAL A 42 -3.15 -13.96 -3.31
N VAL A 43 -3.47 -12.68 -3.37
CA VAL A 43 -4.13 -11.95 -2.28
C VAL A 43 -5.47 -12.59 -1.93
N GLU A 44 -6.29 -12.92 -2.94
CA GLU A 44 -7.59 -13.54 -2.73
C GLU A 44 -7.46 -14.95 -2.12
N GLN A 45 -6.46 -15.72 -2.52
CA GLN A 45 -6.18 -17.04 -1.95
C GLN A 45 -5.83 -16.99 -0.46
N HIS A 46 -5.28 -15.87 -0.01
CA HIS A 46 -4.88 -15.66 1.39
C HIS A 46 -5.89 -14.80 2.19
N GLY A 47 -7.10 -14.65 1.69
CA GLY A 47 -8.18 -13.97 2.40
C GLY A 47 -8.14 -12.45 2.29
N GLY A 48 -7.33 -11.91 1.39
CA GLY A 48 -7.30 -10.47 1.13
C GLY A 48 -8.56 -9.99 0.42
N THR A 49 -8.98 -8.78 0.72
CA THR A 49 -10.16 -8.14 0.13
C THR A 49 -9.85 -6.70 -0.28
N GLY A 50 -10.73 -6.10 -1.07
CA GLY A 50 -10.63 -4.69 -1.41
C GLY A 50 -9.45 -4.34 -2.31
N PHE A 51 -9.03 -5.25 -3.18
CA PHE A 51 -7.95 -4.99 -4.13
C PHE A 51 -8.36 -3.89 -5.12
N GLN A 52 -7.60 -2.79 -5.16
CA GLN A 52 -7.85 -1.66 -6.04
C GLN A 52 -6.57 -1.24 -6.76
N LEU A 53 -6.72 -0.87 -8.03
CA LEU A 53 -5.64 -0.33 -8.85
C LEU A 53 -5.85 1.17 -9.06
N ALA A 54 -4.77 1.94 -9.01
CA ALA A 54 -4.81 3.34 -9.42
C ALA A 54 -5.08 3.43 -10.91
N ARG A 55 -6.01 4.29 -11.30
CA ARG A 55 -6.46 4.43 -12.70
C ARG A 55 -5.52 5.31 -13.53
N ASN A 56 -4.81 6.21 -12.88
CA ASN A 56 -3.91 7.16 -13.52
C ASN A 56 -2.80 7.58 -12.54
N ASP A 57 -1.86 8.37 -13.03
CA ASP A 57 -0.72 8.82 -12.23
C ASP A 57 -1.13 9.73 -11.07
N GLU A 58 -2.17 10.53 -11.24
CA GLU A 58 -2.70 11.40 -10.19
C GLU A 58 -3.24 10.60 -9.02
N GLU A 59 -4.06 9.58 -9.31
CA GLU A 59 -4.59 8.69 -8.27
C GLU A 59 -3.47 7.90 -7.59
N ALA A 60 -2.48 7.44 -8.35
CA ALA A 60 -1.30 6.77 -7.80
C ALA A 60 -0.53 7.69 -6.86
N ALA A 61 -0.34 8.96 -7.22
CA ALA A 61 0.34 9.94 -6.38
C ALA A 61 -0.41 10.19 -5.07
N GLU A 62 -1.74 10.26 -5.11
CA GLU A 62 -2.57 10.40 -3.91
C GLU A 62 -2.44 9.20 -2.99
N LEU A 63 -2.48 7.98 -3.53
CA LEU A 63 -2.30 6.75 -2.76
C LEU A 63 -0.95 6.72 -2.04
N TRP A 64 0.12 7.06 -2.76
CA TRP A 64 1.45 7.07 -2.18
C TRP A 64 1.66 8.21 -1.18
N SER A 65 1.00 9.35 -1.39
CA SER A 65 0.98 10.43 -0.40
C SER A 65 0.36 9.95 0.91
N ASP A 66 -0.78 9.26 0.85
CA ASP A 66 -1.42 8.69 2.03
C ASP A 66 -0.51 7.68 2.73
N ARG A 67 0.15 6.83 1.97
CA ARG A 67 1.11 5.84 2.51
C ARG A 67 2.30 6.52 3.20
N LYS A 68 2.85 7.56 2.60
CA LYS A 68 3.98 8.31 3.18
C LYS A 68 3.59 9.01 4.48
N ASN A 69 2.36 9.49 4.57
CA ASN A 69 1.87 10.19 5.75
C ASN A 69 1.38 9.24 6.86
N ALA A 70 1.33 7.94 6.60
CA ALA A 70 0.84 6.95 7.56
C ALA A 70 1.63 6.95 8.87
N HIS A 71 2.94 7.13 8.82
CA HIS A 71 3.78 7.17 10.00
C HIS A 71 3.38 8.32 10.94
N TYR A 72 3.23 9.52 10.39
CA TYR A 72 2.84 10.69 11.19
C TYR A 72 1.41 10.58 11.69
N ALA A 73 0.50 10.04 10.89
CA ALA A 73 -0.87 9.79 11.30
C ALA A 73 -0.92 8.77 12.44
N ALA A 74 -0.10 7.73 12.39
CA ALA A 74 -0.02 6.73 13.45
C ALA A 74 0.51 7.33 14.75
N LEU A 75 1.51 8.20 14.70
CA LEU A 75 2.02 8.91 15.88
C LEU A 75 0.97 9.81 16.51
N ALA A 76 0.15 10.48 15.69
CA ALA A 76 -0.93 11.33 16.16
C ALA A 76 -2.09 10.53 16.75
N PHE A 77 -2.28 9.28 16.31
CA PHE A 77 -3.37 8.42 16.78
C PHE A 77 -3.24 8.06 18.26
N VAL A 78 -2.00 7.83 18.72
CA VAL A 78 -1.70 7.59 20.14
C VAL A 78 -0.75 8.67 20.63
N LYS A 79 -1.27 9.64 21.36
CA LYS A 79 -0.50 10.77 21.86
C LYS A 79 0.67 10.32 22.74
N GLY A 80 1.84 10.86 22.47
CA GLY A 80 3.06 10.52 23.20
C GLY A 80 3.75 9.23 22.77
N SER A 81 3.23 8.56 21.73
CA SER A 81 3.87 7.35 21.20
C SER A 81 5.08 7.68 20.34
N GLU A 82 5.98 6.70 20.25
CA GLU A 82 7.11 6.74 19.32
C GLU A 82 6.87 5.73 18.21
N GLY A 83 7.21 6.10 16.98
CA GLY A 83 7.08 5.23 15.82
C GLY A 83 8.44 4.68 15.40
N TRP A 84 8.45 3.41 15.02
CA TRP A 84 9.64 2.76 14.50
C TRP A 84 9.32 2.09 13.16
N PRO A 85 9.51 2.81 12.02
CA PRO A 85 9.35 2.20 10.72
C PRO A 85 10.47 1.21 10.44
N THR A 86 10.14 0.10 9.80
CA THR A 86 11.11 -0.92 9.44
C THR A 86 11.05 -1.20 7.96
N ASP A 87 12.22 -1.43 7.36
CA ASP A 87 12.36 -1.82 5.97
C ASP A 87 12.96 -3.21 5.87
N VAL A 88 12.40 -4.02 5.00
CA VAL A 88 12.91 -5.36 4.74
C VAL A 88 13.22 -5.49 3.25
N TRP A 89 14.42 -5.93 2.95
CA TRP A 89 14.83 -6.22 1.58
C TRP A 89 14.99 -7.72 1.41
N TYR A 90 14.43 -8.24 0.33
CA TYR A 90 14.42 -9.66 0.03
C TYR A 90 15.23 -9.96 -1.22
N VAL A 91 16.10 -10.95 -1.13
CA VAL A 91 16.84 -11.48 -2.27
C VAL A 91 16.32 -12.88 -2.59
N ASP A 92 15.94 -13.08 -3.85
CA ASP A 92 15.53 -14.39 -4.31
C ASP A 92 16.78 -15.20 -4.71
N TYR A 93 17.18 -16.12 -3.86
CA TYR A 93 18.34 -16.97 -4.10
C TYR A 93 18.15 -17.99 -5.23
N SER A 94 16.95 -18.15 -5.75
CA SER A 94 16.68 -19.07 -6.85
C SER A 94 17.39 -18.66 -8.15
N TYR A 95 17.82 -17.41 -8.26
CA TYR A 95 18.55 -16.86 -9.39
C TYR A 95 20.08 -16.89 -9.21
N LEU A 96 20.56 -17.36 -8.10
CA LEU A 96 21.99 -17.53 -7.83
C LEU A 96 22.44 -18.98 -8.12
#